data_c0e667db09fcc854aeb4c1046b794646
#
_entry.id   c0e667db09fcc854aeb4c1046b794646
#
_cell.length_a   1.000
_cell.length_b   1.000
_cell.length_c   1.000
_cell.angle_alpha   90.00
_cell.angle_beta   90.00
_cell.angle_gamma   90.00
#
_symmetry.space_group_name_H-M   'P 1'
#
loop_
_entity.id
_entity.type
_entity.pdbx_description
1 polymer ?
#
loop_
_entity_poly.entity_id
_entity_poly.type
_entity_poly.pdbx_seq_one_letter_code
_entity_poly.pdbx_strand_id
1 'polypeptide(L)'
;MTSLDKPTDRELGVDADAEAADSKAVTEAALFEAFGGVRGMVETVVPGLLFVTIFTINKNLNMSVIAALAVSLVLVVVRLAMRDTVKHAFSGVFGVVFGVVFAKMTGNAKDFYLPGMLYTLGLSLAYMITTLSGVPLIGLILGPVFKENLSWRTRNPGRKKAYAKASWAWGLILLAKCAILFPLYWWADPTQFGWVLVALKIPPFLLAVWLTWVFLAKAPPPIDVFAEMEAAEEAEAARKAEAAADGGTEPRTEHKGGARHRREA
;
A
#
# COMPACT_ATOMS: atom_id res chain seq x y z
N MET A 1 37.60 -5.16 37.88
CA MET A 1 36.40 -4.35 38.07
C MET A 1 36.24 -3.47 36.84
N THR A 2 35.56 -3.96 35.84
CA THR A 2 35.32 -3.22 34.58
C THR A 2 34.03 -2.47 34.77
N SER A 3 34.10 -1.13 34.85
CA SER A 3 32.90 -0.28 34.91
C SER A 3 32.20 -0.41 33.56
N LEU A 4 31.03 -1.01 33.52
CA LEU A 4 30.10 -0.92 32.42
C LEU A 4 29.68 0.55 32.32
N ASP A 5 30.22 1.22 31.34
CA ASP A 5 29.87 2.60 31.01
C ASP A 5 28.40 2.61 30.58
N LYS A 6 27.55 3.22 31.40
CA LYS A 6 26.12 3.34 31.14
C LYS A 6 25.97 4.43 30.08
N PRO A 7 25.32 4.16 28.94
CA PRO A 7 25.15 5.17 27.91
C PRO A 7 24.52 6.44 28.49
N THR A 8 25.05 7.58 28.09
CA THR A 8 24.58 8.87 28.59
C THR A 8 23.20 9.18 27.98
N ASP A 9 22.36 9.92 28.72
CA ASP A 9 21.00 10.32 28.25
C ASP A 9 21.05 11.05 26.90
N ARG A 10 22.20 11.59 26.53
CA ARG A 10 22.44 12.28 25.25
C ARG A 10 22.69 11.29 24.11
N GLU A 11 23.34 10.16 24.35
CA GLU A 11 23.54 9.08 23.36
C GLU A 11 22.22 8.36 23.09
N LEU A 12 21.45 8.07 24.15
CA LEU A 12 20.10 7.49 24.01
C LEU A 12 19.14 8.41 23.24
N GLY A 13 19.27 9.75 23.41
CA GLY A 13 18.48 10.72 22.64
C GLY A 13 18.85 10.78 21.17
N VAL A 14 20.15 10.72 20.85
CA VAL A 14 20.65 10.75 19.46
C VAL A 14 20.24 9.47 18.71
N ASP A 15 20.32 8.32 19.36
CA ASP A 15 19.92 7.04 18.76
C ASP A 15 18.39 6.97 18.51
N ALA A 16 17.58 7.48 19.46
CA ALA A 16 16.14 7.54 19.31
C ALA A 16 15.69 8.50 18.19
N ASP A 17 16.39 9.63 18.02
CA ASP A 17 16.11 10.58 16.94
C ASP A 17 16.54 10.02 15.58
N ALA A 18 17.65 9.30 15.51
CA ALA A 18 18.12 8.61 14.31
C ALA A 18 17.17 7.49 13.89
N GLU A 19 16.73 6.66 14.83
CA GLU A 19 15.77 5.58 14.59
C GLU A 19 14.39 6.12 14.14
N ALA A 20 13.93 7.22 14.75
CA ALA A 20 12.72 7.92 14.34
C ALA A 20 12.83 8.54 12.95
N ALA A 21 13.99 9.06 12.57
CA ALA A 21 14.24 9.61 11.23
C ALA A 21 14.27 8.49 10.18
N ASP A 22 14.93 7.37 10.47
CA ASP A 22 14.98 6.21 9.57
C ASP A 22 13.58 5.59 9.36
N SER A 23 12.81 5.42 10.42
CA SER A 23 11.44 4.91 10.33
C SER A 23 10.51 5.82 9.52
N LYS A 24 10.71 7.16 9.59
CA LYS A 24 9.98 8.12 8.76
C LYS A 24 10.36 8.01 7.29
N ALA A 25 11.64 7.91 6.98
CA ALA A 25 12.14 7.78 5.61
C ALA A 25 11.64 6.48 4.97
N VAL A 26 11.67 5.36 5.69
CA VAL A 26 11.12 4.08 5.24
C VAL A 26 9.61 4.17 4.98
N THR A 27 8.88 4.85 5.86
CA THR A 27 7.43 5.05 5.70
C THR A 27 7.12 5.90 4.46
N GLU A 28 7.88 6.96 4.21
CA GLU A 28 7.69 7.83 3.06
C GLU A 28 7.98 7.10 1.75
N ALA A 29 9.10 6.39 1.66
CA ALA A 29 9.46 5.60 0.49
C ALA A 29 8.42 4.50 0.19
N ALA A 30 8.00 3.75 1.21
CA ALA A 30 7.02 2.68 1.07
C ALA A 30 5.64 3.22 0.64
N LEU A 31 5.20 4.36 1.15
CA LEU A 31 3.96 5.02 0.71
C LEU A 31 4.05 5.42 -0.75
N PHE A 32 5.14 6.06 -1.15
CA PHE A 32 5.33 6.53 -2.52
C PHE A 32 5.36 5.36 -3.51
N GLU A 33 6.03 4.28 -3.16
CA GLU A 33 6.09 3.05 -3.96
C GLU A 33 4.74 2.33 -4.04
N ALA A 34 4.01 2.22 -2.92
CA ALA A 34 2.69 1.59 -2.87
C ALA A 34 1.66 2.26 -3.80
N PHE A 35 1.81 3.56 -4.05
CA PHE A 35 0.96 4.32 -4.96
C PHE A 35 1.49 4.45 -6.39
N GLY A 36 2.55 3.70 -6.74
CA GLY A 36 3.10 3.62 -8.09
C GLY A 36 4.11 4.70 -8.46
N GLY A 37 4.55 5.52 -7.49
CA GLY A 37 5.56 6.55 -7.68
C GLY A 37 5.19 7.64 -8.71
N VAL A 38 6.16 8.48 -9.10
CA VAL A 38 5.99 9.52 -10.15
C VAL A 38 5.55 8.92 -11.47
N ARG A 39 6.10 7.76 -11.82
CA ARG A 39 5.82 7.09 -13.09
C ARG A 39 4.35 6.65 -13.18
N GLY A 40 3.80 6.03 -12.13
CA GLY A 40 2.40 5.64 -12.09
C GLY A 40 1.45 6.85 -12.19
N MET A 41 1.82 7.98 -11.59
CA MET A 41 1.09 9.24 -11.73
C MET A 41 1.10 9.74 -13.19
N VAL A 42 2.26 9.77 -13.85
CA VAL A 42 2.39 10.19 -15.26
C VAL A 42 1.55 9.30 -16.17
N GLU A 43 1.69 7.99 -16.05
CA GLU A 43 0.94 7.00 -16.85
C GLU A 43 -0.59 7.17 -16.72
N THR A 44 -1.06 7.57 -15.55
CA THR A 44 -2.49 7.80 -15.31
C THR A 44 -3.00 9.16 -15.78
N VAL A 45 -2.13 10.17 -15.84
CA VAL A 45 -2.52 11.55 -16.21
C VAL A 45 -2.43 11.78 -17.70
N VAL A 46 -1.38 11.29 -18.34
CA VAL A 46 -1.03 11.60 -19.75
C VAL A 46 -2.15 11.27 -20.74
N PRO A 47 -2.80 10.09 -20.73
CA PRO A 47 -3.86 9.81 -21.69
C PRO A 47 -5.06 10.76 -21.57
N GLY A 48 -5.46 11.08 -20.34
CA GLY A 48 -6.55 12.03 -20.10
C GLY A 48 -6.20 13.47 -20.47
N LEU A 49 -4.95 13.89 -20.22
CA LEU A 49 -4.44 15.20 -20.60
C LEU A 49 -4.41 15.35 -22.13
N LEU A 50 -3.91 14.34 -22.84
CA LEU A 50 -3.91 14.33 -24.31
C LEU A 50 -5.32 14.36 -24.88
N PHE A 51 -6.24 13.56 -24.32
CA PHE A 51 -7.64 13.59 -24.74
C PHE A 51 -8.21 15.00 -24.64
N VAL A 52 -8.12 15.66 -23.47
CA VAL A 52 -8.69 16.99 -23.28
C VAL A 52 -8.00 18.04 -24.13
N THR A 53 -6.68 17.97 -24.30
CA THR A 53 -5.91 18.91 -25.14
C THR A 53 -6.33 18.82 -26.60
N ILE A 54 -6.36 17.62 -27.18
CA ILE A 54 -6.75 17.41 -28.57
C ILE A 54 -8.21 17.76 -28.78
N PHE A 55 -9.10 17.39 -27.84
CA PHE A 55 -10.51 17.76 -27.91
C PHE A 55 -10.71 19.28 -27.81
N THR A 56 -9.92 19.99 -27.03
CA THR A 56 -9.96 21.45 -26.92
C THR A 56 -9.65 22.12 -28.26
N ILE A 57 -8.63 21.62 -28.97
CA ILE A 57 -8.15 22.17 -30.23
C ILE A 57 -9.09 21.84 -31.38
N ASN A 58 -9.45 20.57 -31.57
CA ASN A 58 -10.11 20.09 -32.76
C ASN A 58 -11.64 19.89 -32.62
N LYS A 59 -12.14 19.89 -31.37
CA LYS A 59 -13.56 19.54 -31.04
C LYS A 59 -14.02 18.22 -31.65
N ASN A 60 -13.06 17.35 -32.02
CA ASN A 60 -13.33 16.08 -32.69
C ASN A 60 -13.13 14.92 -31.72
N LEU A 61 -14.24 14.29 -31.32
CA LEU A 61 -14.23 13.17 -30.38
C LEU A 61 -13.37 11.99 -30.88
N ASN A 62 -13.46 11.67 -32.19
CA ASN A 62 -12.74 10.52 -32.75
C ASN A 62 -11.22 10.72 -32.68
N MET A 63 -10.72 11.89 -33.07
CA MET A 63 -9.28 12.18 -33.00
C MET A 63 -8.76 12.14 -31.56
N SER A 64 -9.51 12.71 -30.62
CA SER A 64 -9.14 12.75 -29.19
C SER A 64 -9.09 11.35 -28.58
N VAL A 65 -10.07 10.50 -28.94
CA VAL A 65 -10.14 9.10 -28.53
C VAL A 65 -8.96 8.29 -29.08
N ILE A 66 -8.70 8.40 -30.40
CA ILE A 66 -7.61 7.67 -31.06
C ILE A 66 -6.25 8.05 -30.44
N ALA A 67 -6.03 9.34 -30.20
CA ALA A 67 -4.80 9.82 -29.57
C ALA A 67 -4.62 9.28 -28.13
N ALA A 68 -5.67 9.32 -27.33
CA ALA A 68 -5.64 8.79 -25.97
C ALA A 68 -5.36 7.28 -25.94
N LEU A 69 -5.99 6.52 -26.84
CA LEU A 69 -5.75 5.07 -27.00
C LEU A 69 -4.33 4.77 -27.49
N ALA A 70 -3.85 5.50 -28.49
CA ALA A 70 -2.51 5.31 -29.04
C ALA A 70 -1.44 5.50 -27.97
N VAL A 71 -1.54 6.58 -27.20
CA VAL A 71 -0.59 6.84 -26.10
C VAL A 71 -0.71 5.82 -24.99
N SER A 72 -1.93 5.44 -24.60
CA SER A 72 -2.11 4.37 -23.61
C SER A 72 -1.45 3.05 -24.06
N LEU A 73 -1.58 2.72 -25.34
CA LEU A 73 -0.95 1.53 -25.91
C LEU A 73 0.58 1.64 -25.91
N VAL A 74 1.13 2.79 -26.29
CA VAL A 74 2.59 3.05 -26.24
C VAL A 74 3.11 2.90 -24.82
N LEU A 75 2.44 3.47 -23.82
CA LEU A 75 2.83 3.33 -22.43
C LEU A 75 2.83 1.87 -21.96
N VAL A 76 1.85 1.07 -22.39
CA VAL A 76 1.82 -0.38 -22.12
C VAL A 76 2.99 -1.10 -22.78
N VAL A 77 3.25 -0.83 -24.06
CA VAL A 77 4.35 -1.47 -24.80
C VAL A 77 5.70 -1.15 -24.16
N VAL A 78 5.92 0.12 -23.79
CA VAL A 78 7.13 0.54 -23.07
C VAL A 78 7.27 -0.22 -21.75
N ARG A 79 6.17 -0.40 -20.99
CA ARG A 79 6.18 -1.12 -19.72
C ARG A 79 6.47 -2.61 -19.88
N LEU A 80 5.88 -3.25 -20.89
CA LEU A 80 6.19 -4.63 -21.25
C LEU A 80 7.66 -4.81 -21.66
N ALA A 81 8.19 -3.89 -22.47
CA ALA A 81 9.60 -3.92 -22.88
C ALA A 81 10.56 -3.78 -21.68
N MET A 82 10.19 -3.03 -20.67
CA MET A 82 10.97 -2.86 -19.43
C MET A 82 10.78 -4.01 -18.41
N ARG A 83 10.04 -5.06 -18.75
CA ARG A 83 9.72 -6.21 -17.89
C ARG A 83 9.14 -5.85 -16.52
N ASP A 84 8.47 -4.72 -16.44
CA ASP A 84 7.83 -4.24 -15.23
C ASP A 84 6.52 -4.98 -14.96
N THR A 85 6.02 -4.95 -13.73
CA THR A 85 4.83 -5.72 -13.32
C THR A 85 3.61 -5.32 -14.15
N VAL A 86 3.14 -6.23 -14.98
CA VAL A 86 2.08 -6.04 -15.98
C VAL A 86 0.73 -5.67 -15.37
N LYS A 87 0.51 -5.99 -14.09
CA LYS A 87 -0.77 -5.78 -13.38
C LYS A 87 -1.27 -4.32 -13.42
N HIS A 88 -0.38 -3.33 -13.30
CA HIS A 88 -0.75 -1.92 -13.31
C HIS A 88 -0.96 -1.36 -14.72
N ALA A 89 -0.29 -1.92 -15.74
CA ALA A 89 -0.43 -1.48 -17.12
C ALA A 89 -1.83 -1.79 -17.69
N PHE A 90 -2.36 -2.97 -17.35
CA PHE A 90 -3.70 -3.38 -17.78
C PHE A 90 -4.81 -2.47 -17.21
N SER A 91 -4.69 -2.01 -15.95
CA SER A 91 -5.72 -1.18 -15.34
C SER A 91 -5.86 0.19 -16.01
N GLY A 92 -4.75 0.78 -16.46
CA GLY A 92 -4.75 2.06 -17.17
C GLY A 92 -5.44 1.98 -18.53
N VAL A 93 -5.06 0.99 -19.36
CA VAL A 93 -5.68 0.76 -20.68
C VAL A 93 -7.16 0.42 -20.54
N PHE A 94 -7.50 -0.43 -19.58
CA PHE A 94 -8.88 -0.81 -19.32
C PHE A 94 -9.75 0.43 -19.02
N GLY A 95 -9.26 1.36 -18.19
CA GLY A 95 -9.94 2.62 -17.89
C GLY A 95 -10.15 3.49 -19.13
N VAL A 96 -9.13 3.58 -20.01
CA VAL A 96 -9.22 4.33 -21.27
C VAL A 96 -10.21 3.68 -22.22
N VAL A 97 -10.16 2.36 -22.41
CA VAL A 97 -11.09 1.61 -23.27
C VAL A 97 -12.54 1.80 -22.81
N PHE A 98 -12.79 1.68 -21.49
CA PHE A 98 -14.13 1.95 -20.95
C PHE A 98 -14.59 3.38 -21.22
N GLY A 99 -13.73 4.37 -20.99
CA GLY A 99 -14.03 5.76 -21.29
C GLY A 99 -14.37 5.99 -22.76
N VAL A 100 -13.60 5.35 -23.65
CA VAL A 100 -13.86 5.41 -25.11
C VAL A 100 -15.21 4.79 -25.47
N VAL A 101 -15.52 3.61 -24.95
CA VAL A 101 -16.80 2.93 -25.21
C VAL A 101 -17.95 3.83 -24.77
N PHE A 102 -17.91 4.38 -23.55
CA PHE A 102 -18.95 5.27 -23.05
C PHE A 102 -19.11 6.52 -23.95
N ALA A 103 -18.00 7.22 -24.25
CA ALA A 103 -18.05 8.42 -25.08
C ALA A 103 -18.59 8.13 -26.50
N LYS A 104 -18.29 6.96 -27.07
CA LYS A 104 -18.78 6.55 -28.37
C LYS A 104 -20.26 6.15 -28.37
N MET A 105 -20.71 5.47 -27.33
CA MET A 105 -22.11 5.05 -27.19
C MET A 105 -23.05 6.23 -27.05
N THR A 106 -22.64 7.28 -26.31
CA THR A 106 -23.47 8.43 -26.00
C THR A 106 -23.27 9.60 -26.98
N GLY A 107 -22.15 9.60 -27.70
CA GLY A 107 -21.74 10.74 -28.54
C GLY A 107 -21.26 11.96 -27.75
N ASN A 108 -21.17 11.89 -26.43
CA ASN A 108 -20.76 12.99 -25.55
C ASN A 108 -19.33 12.80 -25.04
N ALA A 109 -18.46 13.78 -25.34
CA ALA A 109 -17.05 13.71 -24.92
C ALA A 109 -16.84 13.67 -23.40
N LYS A 110 -17.78 14.20 -22.59
CA LYS A 110 -17.70 14.12 -21.12
C LYS A 110 -17.81 12.70 -20.62
N ASP A 111 -18.51 11.83 -21.33
CA ASP A 111 -18.75 10.46 -20.92
C ASP A 111 -17.50 9.57 -21.00
N PHE A 112 -16.45 10.04 -21.69
CA PHE A 112 -15.12 9.47 -21.59
C PHE A 112 -14.62 9.38 -20.13
N TYR A 113 -14.98 10.34 -19.30
CA TYR A 113 -14.53 10.43 -17.92
C TYR A 113 -15.49 9.78 -16.92
N LEU A 114 -16.72 9.48 -17.34
CA LEU A 114 -17.78 8.97 -16.45
C LEU A 114 -17.40 7.68 -15.71
N PRO A 115 -16.81 6.65 -16.35
CA PRO A 115 -16.37 5.46 -15.64
C PRO A 115 -15.36 5.76 -14.54
N GLY A 116 -14.40 6.67 -14.77
CA GLY A 116 -13.43 7.11 -13.80
C GLY A 116 -14.03 7.86 -12.62
N MET A 117 -15.07 8.66 -12.85
CA MET A 117 -15.81 9.35 -11.81
C MET A 117 -16.58 8.37 -10.92
N LEU A 118 -17.28 7.40 -11.53
CA LEU A 118 -18.01 6.36 -10.81
C LEU A 118 -17.05 5.47 -10.01
N TYR A 119 -15.90 5.11 -10.58
CA TYR A 119 -14.83 4.41 -9.86
C TYR A 119 -14.35 5.21 -8.64
N THR A 120 -14.12 6.53 -8.81
CA THR A 120 -13.68 7.41 -7.71
C THR A 120 -14.73 7.47 -6.59
N LEU A 121 -16.01 7.56 -6.94
CA LEU A 121 -17.12 7.53 -5.99
C LEU A 121 -17.17 6.17 -5.26
N GLY A 122 -17.11 5.07 -6.01
CA GLY A 122 -17.09 3.73 -5.45
C GLY A 122 -15.92 3.52 -4.48
N LEU A 123 -14.74 4.00 -4.86
CA LEU A 123 -13.55 3.94 -4.00
C LEU A 123 -13.70 4.79 -2.74
N SER A 124 -14.26 6.01 -2.86
CA SER A 124 -14.59 6.85 -1.70
C SER A 124 -15.50 6.13 -0.71
N LEU A 125 -16.58 5.55 -1.21
CA LEU A 125 -17.51 4.76 -0.39
C LEU A 125 -16.83 3.53 0.23
N ALA A 126 -15.98 2.84 -0.52
CA ALA A 126 -15.22 1.70 0.00
C ALA A 126 -14.33 2.10 1.17
N TYR A 127 -13.59 3.22 1.08
CA TYR A 127 -12.80 3.73 2.18
C TYR A 127 -13.66 4.03 3.43
N MET A 128 -14.80 4.65 3.25
CA MET A 128 -15.70 5.00 4.36
C MET A 128 -16.34 3.76 4.99
N ILE A 129 -16.89 2.85 4.18
CA ILE A 129 -17.60 1.64 4.65
C ILE A 129 -16.62 0.70 5.36
N THR A 130 -15.44 0.46 4.80
CA THR A 130 -14.43 -0.42 5.42
C THR A 130 -13.93 0.16 6.75
N THR A 131 -13.78 1.48 6.83
CA THR A 131 -13.40 2.13 8.09
C THR A 131 -14.50 2.01 9.14
N LEU A 132 -15.77 2.20 8.78
CA LEU A 132 -16.92 2.00 9.66
C LEU A 132 -17.02 0.54 10.15
N SER A 133 -16.68 -0.42 9.30
CA SER A 133 -16.63 -1.85 9.65
C SER A 133 -15.45 -2.20 10.58
N GLY A 134 -14.61 -1.23 10.96
CA GLY A 134 -13.45 -1.43 11.82
C GLY A 134 -12.23 -2.07 11.13
N VAL A 135 -12.25 -2.16 9.79
CA VAL A 135 -11.15 -2.67 8.96
C VAL A 135 -10.78 -1.61 7.93
N PRO A 136 -10.05 -0.54 8.32
CA PRO A 136 -9.69 0.55 7.42
C PRO A 136 -8.92 0.06 6.19
N LEU A 137 -9.33 0.51 5.01
CA LEU A 137 -8.78 0.06 3.72
C LEU A 137 -7.28 0.38 3.59
N ILE A 138 -6.83 1.53 4.11
CA ILE A 138 -5.40 1.87 4.14
C ILE A 138 -4.61 0.83 4.94
N GLY A 139 -5.14 0.31 6.03
CA GLY A 139 -4.48 -0.75 6.80
C GLY A 139 -4.39 -2.07 6.03
N LEU A 140 -5.38 -2.40 5.21
CA LEU A 140 -5.33 -3.57 4.33
C LEU A 140 -4.27 -3.42 3.22
N ILE A 141 -4.09 -2.20 2.69
CA ILE A 141 -3.11 -1.92 1.63
C ILE A 141 -1.70 -1.84 2.21
N LEU A 142 -1.51 -1.09 3.29
CA LEU A 142 -0.19 -0.81 3.85
C LEU A 142 0.29 -1.86 4.87
N GLY A 143 -0.61 -2.63 5.50
CA GLY A 143 -0.22 -3.69 6.43
C GLY A 143 0.78 -4.69 5.84
N PRO A 144 0.54 -5.25 4.64
CA PRO A 144 1.51 -6.10 3.95
C PRO A 144 2.81 -5.37 3.58
N VAL A 145 2.74 -4.09 3.18
CA VAL A 145 3.91 -3.27 2.81
C VAL A 145 4.85 -3.10 4.01
N PHE A 146 4.29 -2.88 5.20
CA PHE A 146 5.04 -2.77 6.45
C PHE A 146 5.29 -4.10 7.16
N LYS A 147 5.05 -5.23 6.49
CA LYS A 147 5.19 -6.59 7.03
C LYS A 147 4.36 -6.87 8.29
N GLU A 148 3.39 -6.00 8.59
CA GLU A 148 2.46 -6.16 9.72
C GLU A 148 1.35 -7.16 9.43
N ASN A 149 1.10 -7.46 8.16
CA ASN A 149 -0.04 -8.24 7.69
C ASN A 149 -1.36 -7.69 8.31
N LEU A 150 -2.07 -8.44 9.13
CA LEU A 150 -3.29 -8.01 9.84
C LEU A 150 -3.07 -7.81 11.35
N SER A 151 -1.83 -7.90 11.84
CA SER A 151 -1.51 -7.78 13.28
C SER A 151 -1.86 -6.42 13.85
N TRP A 152 -1.79 -5.35 13.05
CA TRP A 152 -2.21 -4.01 13.44
C TRP A 152 -3.66 -3.94 13.93
N ARG A 153 -4.51 -4.86 13.49
CA ARG A 153 -5.93 -4.86 13.84
C ARG A 153 -6.18 -5.16 15.32
N THR A 154 -5.42 -6.09 15.87
CA THR A 154 -5.60 -6.62 17.25
C THR A 154 -4.44 -6.27 18.17
N ARG A 155 -3.21 -6.28 17.67
CA ARG A 155 -2.00 -6.13 18.49
C ARG A 155 -1.51 -4.67 18.59
N ASN A 156 -1.89 -3.78 17.64
CA ASN A 156 -1.44 -2.39 17.63
C ASN A 156 -2.62 -1.40 17.47
N PRO A 157 -3.35 -1.09 18.54
CA PRO A 157 -4.52 -0.21 18.48
C PRO A 157 -4.19 1.23 18.08
N GLY A 158 -2.97 1.71 18.35
CA GLY A 158 -2.52 3.04 17.92
C GLY A 158 -2.40 3.11 16.40
N ARG A 159 -1.79 2.10 15.79
CA ARG A 159 -1.63 2.00 14.35
C ARG A 159 -2.97 1.80 13.63
N LYS A 160 -3.87 0.99 14.22
CA LYS A 160 -5.24 0.85 13.73
C LYS A 160 -5.96 2.20 13.65
N LYS A 161 -5.83 3.06 14.68
CA LYS A 161 -6.41 4.41 14.68
C LYS A 161 -5.80 5.30 13.60
N ALA A 162 -4.49 5.20 13.35
CA ALA A 162 -3.82 5.94 12.28
C ALA A 162 -4.33 5.52 10.90
N TYR A 163 -4.44 4.22 10.64
CA TYR A 163 -5.02 3.68 9.40
C TYR A 163 -6.48 4.09 9.21
N ALA A 164 -7.27 4.12 10.28
CA ALA A 164 -8.64 4.61 10.22
C ALA A 164 -8.72 6.09 9.86
N LYS A 165 -7.89 6.95 10.48
CA LYS A 165 -7.82 8.39 10.13
C LYS A 165 -7.39 8.60 8.68
N ALA A 166 -6.37 7.86 8.21
CA ALA A 166 -5.92 7.91 6.83
C ALA A 166 -7.04 7.47 5.86
N SER A 167 -7.73 6.36 6.14
CA SER A 167 -8.84 5.89 5.31
C SER A 167 -10.00 6.90 5.26
N TRP A 168 -10.33 7.55 6.38
CA TRP A 168 -11.31 8.64 6.40
C TRP A 168 -10.86 9.81 5.55
N ALA A 169 -9.58 10.23 5.65
CA ALA A 169 -9.05 11.32 4.83
C ALA A 169 -9.15 10.99 3.33
N TRP A 170 -8.77 9.78 2.90
CA TRP A 170 -8.95 9.34 1.52
C TRP A 170 -10.41 9.35 1.10
N GLY A 171 -11.31 8.77 1.88
CA GLY A 171 -12.74 8.74 1.61
C GLY A 171 -13.32 10.15 1.42
N LEU A 172 -13.05 11.05 2.36
CA LEU A 172 -13.57 12.43 2.33
C LEU A 172 -12.97 13.26 1.19
N ILE A 173 -11.67 13.15 0.90
CA ILE A 173 -11.04 13.86 -0.21
C ILE A 173 -11.61 13.41 -1.55
N LEU A 174 -11.78 12.10 -1.75
CA LEU A 174 -12.38 11.56 -2.96
C LEU A 174 -13.87 11.94 -3.07
N LEU A 175 -14.60 11.96 -1.96
CA LEU A 175 -15.99 12.42 -1.94
C LEU A 175 -16.10 13.89 -2.30
N ALA A 176 -15.26 14.75 -1.73
CA ALA A 176 -15.22 16.17 -2.05
C ALA A 176 -14.90 16.40 -3.53
N LYS A 177 -13.95 15.65 -4.09
CA LYS A 177 -13.67 15.64 -5.53
C LYS A 177 -14.92 15.27 -6.34
N CYS A 178 -15.65 14.24 -5.96
CA CYS A 178 -16.89 13.84 -6.62
C CYS A 178 -17.96 14.93 -6.48
N ALA A 179 -18.11 15.56 -5.32
CA ALA A 179 -19.05 16.64 -5.07
C ALA A 179 -18.80 17.88 -5.96
N ILE A 180 -17.57 18.10 -6.39
CA ILE A 180 -17.22 19.13 -7.36
C ILE A 180 -17.51 18.66 -8.79
N LEU A 181 -17.09 17.44 -9.14
CA LEU A 181 -17.14 16.96 -10.52
C LEU A 181 -18.54 16.59 -10.99
N PHE A 182 -19.42 16.05 -10.13
CA PHE A 182 -20.77 15.66 -10.56
C PHE A 182 -21.64 16.86 -10.97
N PRO A 183 -21.74 17.96 -10.20
CA PRO A 183 -22.43 19.14 -10.67
C PRO A 183 -21.82 19.69 -11.96
N LEU A 184 -20.49 19.78 -12.02
CA LEU A 184 -19.80 20.29 -13.20
C LEU A 184 -20.04 19.45 -14.45
N TYR A 185 -20.19 18.14 -14.31
CA TYR A 185 -20.58 17.24 -15.40
C TYR A 185 -21.90 17.66 -16.07
N TRP A 186 -22.87 18.17 -15.31
CA TRP A 186 -24.16 18.60 -15.87
C TRP A 186 -24.09 19.97 -16.52
N TRP A 187 -23.33 20.91 -15.96
CA TRP A 187 -23.39 22.33 -16.37
C TRP A 187 -22.21 22.79 -17.25
N ALA A 188 -21.03 22.24 -17.08
CA ALA A 188 -19.87 22.66 -17.85
C ALA A 188 -19.88 22.09 -19.28
N ASP A 189 -19.21 22.79 -20.20
CA ASP A 189 -18.89 22.21 -21.50
C ASP A 189 -17.82 21.09 -21.37
N PRO A 190 -17.70 20.19 -22.38
CA PRO A 190 -16.77 19.09 -22.33
C PRO A 190 -15.29 19.49 -22.13
N THR A 191 -14.91 20.67 -22.65
CA THR A 191 -13.55 21.19 -22.55
C THR A 191 -13.25 21.66 -21.13
N GLN A 192 -14.11 22.49 -20.56
CA GLN A 192 -14.01 23.01 -19.19
C GLN A 192 -13.99 21.85 -18.20
N PHE A 193 -14.93 20.93 -18.35
CA PHE A 193 -15.02 19.73 -17.51
C PHE A 193 -13.71 18.90 -17.53
N GLY A 194 -13.17 18.65 -18.72
CA GLY A 194 -11.93 17.89 -18.89
C GLY A 194 -10.74 18.55 -18.20
N TRP A 195 -10.59 19.87 -18.34
CA TRP A 195 -9.51 20.60 -17.69
C TRP A 195 -9.61 20.60 -16.16
N VAL A 196 -10.81 20.80 -15.61
CA VAL A 196 -11.03 20.72 -14.16
C VAL A 196 -10.74 19.31 -13.64
N LEU A 197 -11.15 18.27 -14.37
CA LEU A 197 -10.89 16.89 -13.99
C LEU A 197 -9.38 16.58 -13.96
N VAL A 198 -8.63 17.07 -14.95
CA VAL A 198 -7.16 16.93 -14.98
C VAL A 198 -6.51 17.70 -13.83
N ALA A 199 -6.94 18.95 -13.58
CA ALA A 199 -6.42 19.75 -12.48
C ALA A 199 -6.68 19.09 -11.11
N LEU A 200 -7.84 18.47 -10.91
CA LEU A 200 -8.20 17.75 -9.69
C LEU A 200 -7.62 16.31 -9.60
N LYS A 201 -6.73 15.91 -10.52
CA LYS A 201 -6.17 14.55 -10.49
C LYS A 201 -5.03 14.42 -9.48
N ILE A 202 -4.10 15.37 -9.50
CA ILE A 202 -2.87 15.33 -8.69
C ILE A 202 -3.06 15.93 -7.29
N PRO A 203 -3.58 17.15 -7.09
CA PRO A 203 -3.60 17.78 -5.77
C PRO A 203 -4.37 16.98 -4.69
N PRO A 204 -5.58 16.44 -4.95
CA PRO A 204 -6.27 15.63 -3.94
C PRO A 204 -5.51 14.35 -3.58
N PHE A 205 -4.84 13.73 -4.56
CA PHE A 205 -4.03 12.55 -4.34
C PHE A 205 -2.82 12.86 -3.44
N LEU A 206 -2.06 13.91 -3.75
CA LEU A 206 -0.91 14.33 -2.94
C LEU A 206 -1.33 14.69 -1.51
N LEU A 207 -2.46 15.39 -1.36
CA LEU A 207 -3.02 15.72 -0.04
C LEU A 207 -3.36 14.45 0.75
N ALA A 208 -3.97 13.46 0.13
CA ALA A 208 -4.32 12.20 0.78
C ALA A 208 -3.09 11.40 1.20
N VAL A 209 -2.06 11.33 0.34
CA VAL A 209 -0.76 10.70 0.66
C VAL A 209 -0.07 11.43 1.80
N TRP A 210 -0.01 12.75 1.75
CA TRP A 210 0.59 13.57 2.81
C TRP A 210 -0.12 13.38 4.15
N LEU A 211 -1.45 13.40 4.18
CA LEU A 211 -2.21 13.13 5.41
C LEU A 211 -1.96 11.72 5.93
N THR A 212 -1.86 10.73 5.05
CA THR A 212 -1.52 9.35 5.43
C THR A 212 -0.17 9.32 6.13
N TRP A 213 0.85 9.96 5.53
CA TRP A 213 2.16 10.07 6.13
C TRP A 213 2.12 10.75 7.51
N VAL A 214 1.42 11.90 7.64
CA VAL A 214 1.26 12.62 8.92
C VAL A 214 0.64 11.74 10.01
N PHE A 215 -0.36 10.93 9.66
CA PHE A 215 -1.01 10.06 10.64
C PHE A 215 -0.14 8.87 11.02
N LEU A 216 0.59 8.28 10.07
CA LEU A 216 1.46 7.16 10.33
C LEU A 216 2.75 7.56 11.07
N ALA A 217 3.31 8.73 10.78
CA ALA A 217 4.47 9.26 11.46
C ALA A 217 4.26 9.50 12.98
N LYS A 218 2.99 9.65 13.39
CA LYS A 218 2.60 9.79 14.80
C LYS A 218 2.10 8.48 15.43
N ALA A 219 2.05 7.41 14.64
CA ALA A 219 1.58 6.11 15.10
C ALA A 219 2.75 5.30 15.72
N PRO A 220 2.45 4.32 16.60
CA PRO A 220 3.45 3.37 17.06
C PRO A 220 4.13 2.65 15.88
N PRO A 221 5.37 2.18 16.04
CA PRO A 221 6.10 1.46 14.99
C PRO A 221 5.34 0.19 14.53
N PRO A 222 5.57 -0.26 13.29
CA PRO A 222 4.99 -1.49 12.78
C PRO A 222 5.53 -2.70 13.55
N ILE A 223 4.69 -3.72 13.70
CA ILE A 223 5.10 -5.02 14.24
C ILE A 223 5.49 -5.91 13.06
N ASP A 224 6.79 -6.17 12.86
CA ASP A 224 7.24 -7.10 11.83
C ASP A 224 6.92 -8.54 12.22
N VAL A 225 5.81 -9.06 11.67
CA VAL A 225 5.33 -10.42 11.97
C VAL A 225 6.27 -11.47 11.41
N PHE A 226 7.00 -11.18 10.34
CA PHE A 226 7.93 -12.13 9.73
C PHE A 226 9.20 -12.28 10.59
N ALA A 227 9.74 -11.16 11.07
CA ALA A 227 10.87 -11.18 12.00
C ALA A 227 10.51 -11.89 13.32
N GLU A 228 9.28 -11.71 13.84
CA GLU A 228 8.82 -12.44 15.02
C GLU A 228 8.70 -13.95 14.78
N MET A 229 8.23 -14.36 13.59
CA MET A 229 8.14 -15.79 13.24
C MET A 229 9.53 -16.42 13.10
N GLU A 230 10.47 -15.74 12.44
CA GLU A 230 11.85 -16.19 12.28
C GLU A 230 12.54 -16.34 13.64
N ALA A 231 12.42 -15.35 14.52
CA ALA A 231 12.96 -15.42 15.86
C ALA A 231 12.32 -16.55 16.71
N ALA A 232 11.03 -16.82 16.52
CA ALA A 232 10.35 -17.91 17.20
C ALA A 232 10.84 -19.31 16.71
N GLU A 233 11.05 -19.45 15.39
CA GLU A 233 11.61 -20.68 14.80
C GLU A 233 13.05 -20.94 15.26
N GLU A 234 13.88 -19.91 15.29
CA GLU A 234 15.26 -20.01 15.82
C GLU A 234 15.28 -20.39 17.30
N ALA A 235 14.42 -19.77 18.12
CA ALA A 235 14.31 -20.11 19.54
C ALA A 235 13.83 -21.55 19.77
N GLU A 236 12.92 -22.05 18.94
CA GLU A 236 12.44 -23.43 18.99
C GLU A 236 13.54 -24.42 18.56
N ALA A 237 14.30 -24.08 17.52
CA ALA A 237 15.44 -24.87 17.06
C ALA A 237 16.54 -24.96 18.14
N ALA A 238 16.85 -23.82 18.79
CA ALA A 238 17.79 -23.76 19.88
C ALA A 238 17.34 -24.64 21.08
N ARG A 239 16.08 -24.58 21.49
CA ARG A 239 15.50 -25.40 22.55
C ARG A 239 15.57 -26.91 22.23
N LYS A 240 15.29 -27.25 20.95
CA LYS A 240 15.40 -28.67 20.51
C LYS A 240 16.84 -29.15 20.54
N ALA A 241 17.80 -28.30 20.18
CA ALA A 241 19.23 -28.63 20.24
C ALA A 241 19.71 -28.79 21.70
N GLU A 242 19.28 -27.93 22.62
CA GLU A 242 19.58 -28.06 24.06
C GLU A 242 18.97 -29.35 24.65
N ALA A 243 17.71 -29.62 24.34
CA ALA A 243 17.05 -30.84 24.81
C ALA A 243 17.72 -32.13 24.28
N ALA A 244 18.22 -32.09 23.04
CA ALA A 244 18.98 -33.21 22.46
C ALA A 244 20.36 -33.38 23.10
N ALA A 245 21.00 -32.29 23.53
CA ALA A 245 22.29 -32.32 24.22
C ALA A 245 22.14 -32.81 25.66
N ASP A 246 21.06 -32.44 26.37
CA ASP A 246 20.79 -32.85 27.74
C ASP A 246 20.30 -34.31 27.84
N GLY A 247 19.49 -34.75 26.85
CA GLY A 247 19.00 -36.15 26.75
C GLY A 247 20.10 -37.20 26.42
N GLY A 248 21.30 -36.74 26.06
CA GLY A 248 22.47 -37.61 25.81
C GLY A 248 23.21 -38.05 27.07
N THR A 249 22.83 -37.56 28.25
CA THR A 249 23.47 -37.91 29.53
C THR A 249 22.58 -38.85 30.36
N GLU A 250 22.15 -39.97 29.78
CA GLU A 250 21.68 -41.08 30.62
C GLU A 250 22.90 -41.67 31.40
N PRO A 251 22.84 -41.75 32.71
CA PRO A 251 23.89 -42.43 33.47
C PRO A 251 23.84 -43.91 33.10
N ARG A 252 24.91 -44.38 32.44
CA ARG A 252 25.21 -45.78 32.15
C ARG A 252 25.15 -46.53 33.47
N THR A 253 24.02 -47.14 33.79
CA THR A 253 23.91 -48.05 34.93
C THR A 253 24.84 -49.22 34.69
N GLU A 254 25.94 -49.18 35.39
CA GLU A 254 26.91 -50.24 35.51
C GLU A 254 26.21 -51.50 36.04
N HIS A 255 25.99 -52.47 35.16
CA HIS A 255 25.48 -53.77 35.51
C HIS A 255 26.63 -54.51 36.17
N LYS A 256 26.83 -54.35 37.51
CA LYS A 256 27.70 -55.18 38.33
C LYS A 256 27.18 -56.61 38.35
N GLY A 257 27.85 -57.47 37.59
CA GLY A 257 27.76 -58.90 37.70
C GLY A 257 28.07 -59.39 39.11
N GLY A 258 27.11 -60.07 39.72
CA GLY A 258 27.29 -60.83 40.95
C GLY A 258 27.12 -62.31 40.67
N ALA A 259 28.23 -63.00 40.49
CA ALA A 259 28.27 -64.43 40.39
C ALA A 259 28.16 -65.07 41.80
N ARG A 260 27.71 -66.33 41.82
CA ARG A 260 27.78 -67.36 42.83
C ARG A 260 26.64 -67.43 43.86
N HIS A 261 25.91 -68.52 43.96
CA HIS A 261 26.41 -69.77 44.59
C HIS A 261 25.48 -70.96 44.30
N ARG A 262 26.12 -72.05 43.96
CA ARG A 262 25.77 -73.43 43.94
C ARG A 262 25.41 -73.92 45.34
N ARG A 263 24.45 -74.83 45.49
CA ARG A 263 24.37 -76.10 46.24
C ARG A 263 22.93 -76.48 46.55
N GLU A 264 22.55 -77.63 46.07
CA GLU A 264 22.36 -78.92 46.68
C GLU A 264 21.16 -78.95 47.68
N ALA A 265 20.09 -79.65 47.31
CA ALA A 265 19.52 -80.88 47.82
C ALA A 265 18.32 -81.33 46.99
#